data_c7a5d83ba047e29181d1c6d37a8df3cb
#
_entry.id   c7a5d83ba047e29181d1c6d37a8df3cb
#
_cell.length_a   1.000
_cell.length_b   1.000
_cell.length_c   1.000
_cell.angle_alpha   90.00
_cell.angle_beta   90.00
_cell.angle_gamma   90.00
#
_symmetry.space_group_name_H-M   'P 1'
#
loop_
_entity.id
_entity.type
_entity.pdbx_description
1 polymer ?
#
loop_
_entity_poly.entity_id
_entity_poly.type
_entity_poly.pdbx_seq_one_letter_code
_entity_poly.pdbx_strand_id
1 'polypeptide(L)'
;FGAHLANIFRRMKRVCGYYRSAPQFLCSSATIANPVELAEKICGAPFGLIERDESPAPEKEYRILQPPVIKGRNDKAYGRYSASSVAAELIPRLAKEEHHFIAFGKSRRNVEVILKEARDRLDGAGFLSRADSSRIAGYRGGYTPQERRKIEGKMAAGELLGLVSTNALELGIDIGKLDSTVIVGYPGTRASFWQQSGRAGRSRGSGGH
;
A
#
# COMPACT_ATOMS: atom_id res chain seq x y z
N PHE A 1 3.43 -11.74 -17.96
CA PHE A 1 2.66 -10.59 -18.45
C PHE A 1 3.44 -9.80 -19.51
N GLY A 2 4.67 -9.33 -19.23
CA GLY A 2 5.46 -8.49 -20.15
C GLY A 2 5.70 -9.10 -21.53
N ALA A 3 5.99 -10.39 -21.61
CA ALA A 3 6.20 -11.10 -22.89
C ALA A 3 4.93 -11.08 -23.77
N HIS A 4 3.75 -11.25 -23.16
CA HIS A 4 2.47 -11.16 -23.88
C HIS A 4 2.23 -9.75 -24.41
N LEU A 5 2.49 -8.74 -23.60
CA LEU A 5 2.35 -7.34 -23.98
C LEU A 5 3.31 -6.97 -25.13
N ALA A 6 4.56 -7.41 -25.07
CA ALA A 6 5.52 -7.23 -26.15
C ALA A 6 5.06 -7.83 -27.47
N ASN A 7 4.45 -9.02 -27.44
CA ASN A 7 3.88 -9.63 -28.64
C ASN A 7 2.67 -8.86 -29.19
N ILE A 8 1.83 -8.29 -28.31
CA ILE A 8 0.72 -7.42 -28.72
C ILE A 8 1.26 -6.18 -29.42
N PHE A 9 2.26 -5.51 -28.86
CA PHE A 9 2.86 -4.32 -29.48
C PHE A 9 3.54 -4.61 -30.82
N ARG A 10 4.19 -5.78 -30.97
CA ARG A 10 4.74 -6.20 -32.27
C ARG A 10 3.65 -6.35 -33.32
N ARG A 11 2.51 -6.93 -32.96
CA ARG A 11 1.36 -7.08 -33.87
C ARG A 11 0.75 -5.71 -34.20
N MET A 12 0.55 -4.87 -33.18
CA MET A 12 0.03 -3.53 -33.35
C MET A 12 0.89 -2.70 -34.32
N LYS A 13 2.22 -2.71 -34.15
CA LYS A 13 3.15 -2.01 -35.07
C LYS A 13 3.00 -2.46 -36.50
N ARG A 14 2.78 -3.74 -36.77
CA ARG A 14 2.53 -4.22 -38.16
C ARG A 14 1.25 -3.64 -38.74
N VAL A 15 0.18 -3.56 -37.93
CA VAL A 15 -1.08 -2.94 -38.33
C VAL A 15 -0.88 -1.43 -38.59
N CYS A 16 -0.19 -0.74 -37.66
CA CYS A 16 0.14 0.67 -37.82
C CYS A 16 0.93 0.93 -39.11
N GLY A 17 1.94 0.07 -39.39
CA GLY A 17 2.71 0.15 -40.63
C GLY A 17 1.86 0.02 -41.90
N TYR A 18 0.88 -0.90 -41.88
CA TYR A 18 -0.07 -1.03 -42.99
C TYR A 18 -0.86 0.27 -43.24
N TYR A 19 -1.30 0.93 -42.17
CA TYR A 19 -2.02 2.21 -42.23
C TYR A 19 -1.10 3.45 -42.29
N ARG A 20 0.23 3.27 -42.47
CA ARG A 20 1.25 4.34 -42.48
C ARG A 20 1.19 5.22 -41.21
N SER A 21 0.86 4.65 -40.09
CA SER A 21 0.83 5.32 -38.80
C SER A 21 2.07 4.95 -37.98
N ALA A 22 2.66 5.93 -37.28
CA ALA A 22 3.81 5.75 -36.39
C ALA A 22 3.45 6.22 -34.96
N PRO A 23 2.85 5.37 -34.13
CA PRO A 23 2.44 5.75 -32.78
C PRO A 23 3.67 5.99 -31.90
N GLN A 24 3.61 7.02 -31.06
CA GLN A 24 4.57 7.28 -30.01
C GLN A 24 4.19 6.50 -28.75
N PHE A 25 5.19 5.91 -28.07
CA PHE A 25 5.00 5.22 -26.81
C PHE A 25 5.44 6.10 -25.65
N LEU A 26 4.56 6.28 -24.67
CA LEU A 26 4.86 6.92 -23.41
C LEU A 26 4.65 5.88 -22.30
N CYS A 27 5.70 5.63 -21.51
CA CYS A 27 5.67 4.68 -20.40
C CYS A 27 5.90 5.43 -19.09
N SER A 28 5.16 5.06 -18.06
CA SER A 28 5.33 5.62 -16.72
C SER A 28 5.43 4.48 -15.70
N SER A 29 6.38 4.59 -14.79
CA SER A 29 6.55 3.66 -13.67
C SER A 29 7.21 4.36 -12.48
N ALA A 30 6.81 3.98 -11.27
CA ALA A 30 7.35 4.55 -10.03
C ALA A 30 8.45 3.69 -9.39
N THR A 31 8.65 2.42 -9.81
CA THR A 31 9.39 1.43 -9.00
C THR A 31 10.26 0.46 -9.79
N ILE A 32 10.62 0.79 -11.03
CA ILE A 32 11.45 -0.06 -11.90
C ILE A 32 12.89 0.44 -11.88
N ALA A 33 13.84 -0.47 -11.64
CA ALA A 33 15.27 -0.12 -11.56
C ALA A 33 15.91 0.14 -12.96
N ASN A 34 15.37 -0.49 -14.02
CA ASN A 34 15.86 -0.40 -15.38
C ASN A 34 14.74 -0.02 -16.37
N PRO A 35 14.16 1.19 -16.24
CA PRO A 35 12.93 1.56 -16.95
C PRO A 35 13.13 1.59 -18.47
N VAL A 36 14.26 2.13 -18.97
CA VAL A 36 14.56 2.22 -20.41
C VAL A 36 14.65 0.82 -21.03
N GLU A 37 15.51 -0.03 -20.47
CA GLU A 37 15.71 -1.39 -21.00
C GLU A 37 14.39 -2.18 -21.05
N LEU A 38 13.58 -2.08 -20.00
CA LEU A 38 12.29 -2.77 -19.95
C LEU A 38 11.31 -2.22 -20.97
N ALA A 39 11.20 -0.90 -21.10
CA ALA A 39 10.33 -0.25 -22.07
C ALA A 39 10.74 -0.62 -23.51
N GLU A 40 12.03 -0.60 -23.83
CA GLU A 40 12.57 -1.01 -25.13
C GLU A 40 12.28 -2.47 -25.46
N LYS A 41 12.46 -3.38 -24.49
CA LYS A 41 12.12 -4.80 -24.68
C LYS A 41 10.62 -5.03 -24.91
N ILE A 42 9.77 -4.29 -24.22
CA ILE A 42 8.31 -4.43 -24.35
C ILE A 42 7.80 -3.76 -25.62
N CYS A 43 8.19 -2.52 -25.88
CA CYS A 43 7.67 -1.74 -27.00
C CYS A 43 8.46 -1.97 -28.29
N GLY A 44 9.71 -2.45 -28.22
CA GLY A 44 10.59 -2.62 -29.37
C GLY A 44 10.91 -1.30 -30.08
N ALA A 45 11.08 -0.21 -29.35
CA ALA A 45 11.44 1.12 -29.81
C ALA A 45 12.42 1.75 -28.81
N PRO A 46 13.28 2.69 -29.22
CA PRO A 46 14.16 3.42 -28.32
C PRO A 46 13.36 4.35 -27.41
N PHE A 47 13.83 4.54 -26.16
CA PHE A 47 13.21 5.41 -25.17
C PHE A 47 14.21 6.41 -24.59
N GLY A 48 13.75 7.65 -24.43
CA GLY A 48 14.40 8.63 -23.56
C GLY A 48 13.87 8.49 -22.11
N LEU A 49 14.76 8.69 -21.14
CA LEU A 49 14.40 8.65 -19.71
C LEU A 49 14.18 10.06 -19.18
N ILE A 50 13.04 10.25 -18.53
CA ILE A 50 12.77 11.41 -17.67
C ILE A 50 12.71 10.87 -16.23
N GLU A 51 13.78 11.08 -15.47
CA GLU A 51 13.95 10.47 -14.14
C GLU A 51 13.63 11.46 -13.00
N ARG A 52 13.79 12.76 -13.26
CA ARG A 52 13.58 13.77 -12.21
C ARG A 52 12.09 13.98 -11.96
N ASP A 53 11.68 13.66 -10.73
CA ASP A 53 10.40 14.07 -10.19
C ASP A 53 10.57 15.45 -9.52
N GLU A 54 10.11 16.49 -10.19
CA GLU A 54 10.13 17.87 -9.67
C GLU A 54 8.82 18.23 -8.94
N SER A 55 7.93 17.26 -8.78
CA SER A 55 6.70 17.49 -8.04
C SER A 55 7.00 17.72 -6.55
N PRO A 56 6.35 18.70 -5.91
CA PRO A 56 6.54 18.95 -4.48
C PRO A 56 6.07 17.74 -3.68
N ALA A 57 7.00 17.06 -3.01
CA ALA A 57 6.71 15.95 -2.11
C ALA A 57 6.83 16.37 -0.65
N PRO A 58 5.90 15.98 0.22
CA PRO A 58 6.06 16.20 1.65
C PRO A 58 7.20 15.35 2.20
N GLU A 59 7.80 15.77 3.29
CA GLU A 59 8.77 14.97 4.02
C GLU A 59 8.14 13.67 4.52
N LYS A 60 8.89 12.57 4.42
CA LYS A 60 8.46 11.24 4.87
C LYS A 60 9.43 10.69 5.88
N GLU A 61 8.90 10.29 7.02
CA GLU A 61 9.66 9.59 8.05
C GLU A 61 9.46 8.07 7.92
N TYR A 62 10.55 7.32 7.93
CA TYR A 62 10.55 5.85 7.92
C TYR A 62 11.01 5.33 9.27
N ARG A 63 10.13 4.64 10.00
CA ARG A 63 10.45 4.01 11.29
C ARG A 63 10.48 2.50 11.15
N ILE A 64 11.63 1.90 11.38
CA ILE A 64 11.81 0.45 11.38
C ILE A 64 11.69 -0.04 12.83
N LEU A 65 10.60 -0.76 13.12
CA LEU A 65 10.32 -1.28 14.45
C LEU A 65 10.71 -2.76 14.52
N GLN A 66 11.60 -3.10 15.44
CA GLN A 66 11.89 -4.48 15.78
C GLN A 66 10.93 -4.93 16.89
N PRO A 67 10.17 -6.04 16.70
CA PRO A 67 9.29 -6.55 17.75
C PRO A 67 10.03 -6.79 19.08
N PRO A 68 9.47 -6.38 20.22
CA PRO A 68 10.11 -6.54 21.52
C PRO A 68 10.30 -8.01 21.90
N VAL A 69 11.27 -8.25 22.77
CA VAL A 69 11.56 -9.59 23.30
C VAL A 69 10.55 -9.95 24.37
N ILE A 70 10.07 -11.18 24.32
CA ILE A 70 9.24 -11.76 25.37
C ILE A 70 10.16 -12.27 26.48
N LYS A 71 10.06 -11.65 27.67
CA LYS A 71 10.84 -12.04 28.84
C LYS A 71 9.96 -12.81 29.82
N GLY A 72 10.50 -13.89 30.37
CA GLY A 72 9.86 -14.64 31.46
C GLY A 72 10.21 -14.10 32.85
N ARG A 73 9.72 -14.77 33.89
CA ARG A 73 9.91 -14.36 35.32
C ARG A 73 11.39 -14.20 35.71
N ASN A 74 12.31 -14.91 35.05
CA ASN A 74 13.75 -14.87 35.35
C ASN A 74 14.52 -14.00 34.34
N ASP A 75 13.89 -13.03 33.72
CA ASP A 75 14.48 -12.16 32.68
C ASP A 75 15.04 -12.89 31.45
N LYS A 76 14.78 -14.22 31.38
CA LYS A 76 15.21 -15.07 30.26
C LYS A 76 14.34 -14.80 29.04
N ALA A 77 14.99 -14.57 27.89
CA ALA A 77 14.31 -14.36 26.61
C ALA A 77 13.72 -15.67 26.08
N TYR A 78 12.43 -15.66 25.75
CA TYR A 78 11.72 -16.81 25.16
C TYR A 78 11.41 -16.62 23.67
N GLY A 79 11.68 -15.46 23.11
CA GLY A 79 11.40 -15.12 21.73
C GLY A 79 11.06 -13.66 21.57
N ARG A 80 10.40 -13.33 20.46
CA ARG A 80 9.89 -11.97 20.20
C ARG A 80 8.40 -12.01 19.88
N TYR A 81 7.71 -10.94 20.19
CA TYR A 81 6.35 -10.76 19.69
C TYR A 81 6.31 -10.84 18.18
N SER A 82 5.19 -11.26 17.62
CA SER A 82 5.01 -11.29 16.17
C SER A 82 4.85 -9.86 15.63
N ALA A 83 5.31 -9.62 14.40
CA ALA A 83 5.07 -8.34 13.74
C ALA A 83 3.57 -8.00 13.65
N SER A 84 2.72 -9.02 13.52
CA SER A 84 1.25 -8.87 13.49
C SER A 84 0.70 -8.37 14.82
N SER A 85 1.21 -8.90 15.94
CA SER A 85 0.79 -8.48 17.28
C SER A 85 1.21 -7.02 17.56
N VAL A 86 2.43 -6.64 17.14
CA VAL A 86 2.90 -5.25 17.24
C VAL A 86 2.06 -4.31 16.37
N ALA A 87 1.74 -4.73 15.14
CA ALA A 87 0.86 -3.94 14.27
C ALA A 87 -0.55 -3.78 14.87
N ALA A 88 -1.10 -4.85 15.44
CA ALA A 88 -2.40 -4.81 16.13
C ALA A 88 -2.40 -3.93 17.39
N GLU A 89 -1.23 -3.66 17.99
CA GLU A 89 -1.08 -2.69 19.08
C GLU A 89 -0.92 -1.25 18.56
N LEU A 90 -0.25 -1.07 17.41
CA LEU A 90 -0.02 0.24 16.81
C LEU A 90 -1.30 0.84 16.21
N ILE A 91 -2.11 0.01 15.55
CA ILE A 91 -3.35 0.44 14.87
C ILE A 91 -4.31 1.22 15.80
N PRO A 92 -4.61 0.78 17.02
CA PRO A 92 -5.42 1.56 17.96
C PRO A 92 -4.87 2.95 18.29
N ARG A 93 -3.54 3.09 18.33
CA ARG A 93 -2.89 4.39 18.59
C ARG A 93 -3.10 5.34 17.41
N LEU A 94 -2.89 4.85 16.17
CA LEU A 94 -3.16 5.62 14.96
C LEU A 94 -4.63 6.04 14.87
N ALA A 95 -5.55 5.13 15.19
CA ALA A 95 -6.98 5.43 15.18
C ALA A 95 -7.37 6.48 16.25
N LYS A 96 -6.75 6.44 17.43
CA LYS A 96 -6.96 7.43 18.49
C LYS A 96 -6.49 8.82 18.10
N GLU A 97 -5.42 8.90 17.33
CA GLU A 97 -4.87 10.15 16.80
C GLU A 97 -5.58 10.60 15.50
N GLU A 98 -6.66 9.90 15.11
CA GLU A 98 -7.44 10.15 13.89
C GLU A 98 -6.60 10.12 12.60
N HIS A 99 -5.49 9.39 12.59
CA HIS A 99 -4.67 9.21 11.41
C HIS A 99 -5.37 8.31 10.40
N HIS A 100 -5.35 8.72 9.14
CA HIS A 100 -5.75 7.86 8.03
C HIS A 100 -4.58 6.94 7.66
N PHE A 101 -4.80 5.62 7.73
CA PHE A 101 -3.71 4.67 7.54
C PHE A 101 -4.07 3.43 6.73
N ILE A 102 -3.04 2.78 6.19
CA ILE A 102 -3.13 1.40 5.70
C ILE A 102 -2.10 0.53 6.41
N ALA A 103 -2.53 -0.63 6.88
CA ALA A 103 -1.65 -1.70 7.37
C ALA A 103 -1.59 -2.84 6.34
N PHE A 104 -0.39 -3.17 5.86
CA PHE A 104 -0.16 -4.24 4.90
C PHE A 104 0.25 -5.53 5.60
N GLY A 105 -0.62 -6.53 5.56
CA GLY A 105 -0.34 -7.89 6.04
C GLY A 105 0.08 -8.83 4.91
N LYS A 106 0.87 -9.87 5.23
CA LYS A 106 1.44 -10.81 4.26
C LYS A 106 0.43 -11.76 3.61
N SER A 107 -0.69 -12.05 4.28
CA SER A 107 -1.69 -13.00 3.81
C SER A 107 -3.09 -12.60 4.26
N ARG A 108 -4.12 -13.19 3.65
CA ARG A 108 -5.51 -12.97 4.04
C ARG A 108 -5.74 -13.31 5.52
N ARG A 109 -5.21 -14.46 5.97
CA ARG A 109 -5.29 -14.87 7.39
C ARG A 109 -4.60 -13.86 8.30
N ASN A 110 -3.44 -13.36 7.90
CA ASN A 110 -2.69 -12.36 8.67
C ASN A 110 -3.48 -11.05 8.81
N VAL A 111 -4.12 -10.59 7.74
CA VAL A 111 -5.01 -9.41 7.74
C VAL A 111 -6.17 -9.58 8.72
N GLU A 112 -6.84 -10.74 8.70
CA GLU A 112 -7.97 -11.02 9.60
C GLU A 112 -7.53 -11.06 11.10
N VAL A 113 -6.37 -11.67 11.36
CA VAL A 113 -5.82 -11.71 12.74
C VAL A 113 -5.48 -10.30 13.22
N ILE A 114 -4.76 -9.51 12.43
CA ILE A 114 -4.41 -8.12 12.79
C ILE A 114 -5.68 -7.30 13.02
N LEU A 115 -6.64 -7.39 12.11
CA LEU A 115 -7.89 -6.64 12.20
C LEU A 115 -8.69 -7.00 13.45
N LYS A 116 -8.84 -8.29 13.71
CA LYS A 116 -9.53 -8.78 14.90
C LYS A 116 -8.85 -8.29 16.18
N GLU A 117 -7.55 -8.56 16.33
CA GLU A 117 -6.79 -8.15 17.51
C GLU A 117 -6.78 -6.63 17.71
N ALA A 118 -6.70 -5.84 16.65
CA ALA A 118 -6.77 -4.38 16.74
C ALA A 118 -8.15 -3.91 17.23
N ARG A 119 -9.23 -4.50 16.70
CA ARG A 119 -10.60 -4.18 17.14
C ARG A 119 -10.86 -4.60 18.58
N ASP A 120 -10.44 -5.81 18.96
CA ASP A 120 -10.58 -6.30 20.35
C ASP A 120 -9.86 -5.35 21.33
N ARG A 121 -8.69 -4.80 20.96
CA ARG A 121 -7.97 -3.81 21.78
C ARG A 121 -8.66 -2.45 21.82
N LEU A 122 -9.29 -2.02 20.74
CA LEU A 122 -10.09 -0.79 20.73
C LEU A 122 -11.31 -0.93 21.62
N ASP A 123 -12.06 -2.02 21.49
CA ASP A 123 -13.28 -2.27 22.27
C ASP A 123 -12.98 -2.52 23.75
N GLY A 124 -11.88 -3.21 24.08
CA GLY A 124 -11.49 -3.56 25.45
C GLY A 124 -10.81 -2.45 26.24
N ALA A 125 -10.23 -1.46 25.56
CA ALA A 125 -9.45 -0.42 26.24
C ALA A 125 -10.29 0.72 26.83
N GLY A 126 -11.59 0.77 26.57
CA GLY A 126 -12.48 1.85 27.03
C GLY A 126 -12.11 3.25 26.51
N PHE A 127 -11.11 3.34 25.64
CA PHE A 127 -10.55 4.61 25.14
C PHE A 127 -11.28 5.15 23.92
N LEU A 128 -11.92 4.26 23.17
CA LEU A 128 -12.69 4.59 21.97
C LEU A 128 -14.05 3.90 22.05
N SER A 129 -15.07 4.53 21.51
CA SER A 129 -16.39 3.94 21.44
C SER A 129 -16.42 2.76 20.45
N ARG A 130 -17.42 1.87 20.56
CA ARG A 130 -17.62 0.79 19.60
C ARG A 130 -17.72 1.30 18.14
N ALA A 131 -18.16 2.54 17.96
CA ALA A 131 -18.20 3.21 16.67
C ALA A 131 -16.81 3.36 16.04
N ASP A 132 -15.76 3.55 16.86
CA ASP A 132 -14.41 3.76 16.37
C ASP A 132 -13.75 2.47 15.85
N SER A 133 -14.04 1.30 16.44
CA SER A 133 -13.57 0.03 15.89
C SER A 133 -14.20 -0.29 14.53
N SER A 134 -15.40 0.23 14.24
CA SER A 134 -16.07 0.11 12.95
C SER A 134 -15.42 0.98 11.86
N ARG A 135 -14.63 1.99 12.24
CA ARG A 135 -13.87 2.84 11.32
C ARG A 135 -12.59 2.19 10.79
N ILE A 136 -12.30 0.95 11.19
CA ILE A 136 -11.20 0.15 10.66
C ILE A 136 -11.78 -1.05 9.91
N ALA A 137 -11.41 -1.22 8.65
CA ALA A 137 -11.91 -2.29 7.81
C ALA A 137 -10.79 -3.17 7.23
N GLY A 138 -11.13 -4.43 6.95
CA GLY A 138 -10.28 -5.30 6.15
C GLY A 138 -10.48 -5.04 4.66
N TYR A 139 -9.40 -5.17 3.87
CA TYR A 139 -9.48 -5.12 2.41
C TYR A 139 -8.65 -6.24 1.79
N ARG A 140 -9.27 -7.05 0.95
CA ARG A 140 -8.59 -8.22 0.35
C ARG A 140 -9.10 -8.53 -1.06
N GLY A 141 -8.28 -9.23 -1.84
CA GLY A 141 -8.59 -9.61 -3.21
C GLY A 141 -9.79 -10.55 -3.42
N GLY A 142 -10.34 -11.14 -2.32
CA GLY A 142 -11.53 -12.01 -2.36
C GLY A 142 -12.87 -11.28 -2.28
N TYR A 143 -12.87 -9.97 -2.06
CA TYR A 143 -14.09 -9.18 -2.05
C TYR A 143 -14.65 -8.98 -3.48
N THR A 144 -15.96 -8.92 -3.59
CA THR A 144 -16.62 -8.56 -4.84
C THR A 144 -16.25 -7.13 -5.26
N PRO A 145 -16.36 -6.78 -6.54
CA PRO A 145 -16.13 -5.40 -6.99
C PRO A 145 -17.00 -4.37 -6.28
N GLN A 146 -18.22 -4.74 -5.90
CA GLN A 146 -19.16 -3.86 -5.18
C GLN A 146 -18.69 -3.60 -3.74
N GLU A 147 -18.29 -4.64 -3.01
CA GLU A 147 -17.74 -4.52 -1.65
C GLU A 147 -16.48 -3.66 -1.63
N ARG A 148 -15.58 -3.85 -2.61
CA ARG A 148 -14.37 -3.03 -2.73
C ARG A 148 -14.71 -1.56 -2.92
N ARG A 149 -15.55 -1.21 -3.90
CA ARG A 149 -15.98 0.18 -4.15
C ARG A 149 -16.63 0.81 -2.92
N LYS A 150 -17.42 0.03 -2.14
CA LYS A 150 -18.01 0.51 -0.90
C LYS A 150 -16.96 0.88 0.14
N ILE A 151 -15.94 0.04 0.33
CA ILE A 151 -14.85 0.30 1.29
C ILE A 151 -13.99 1.48 0.82
N GLU A 152 -13.65 1.51 -0.47
CA GLU A 152 -12.90 2.61 -1.10
C GLU A 152 -13.63 3.94 -0.97
N GLY A 153 -14.94 3.96 -1.25
CA GLY A 153 -15.78 5.14 -1.08
C GLY A 153 -15.84 5.63 0.36
N LYS A 154 -15.98 4.73 1.32
CA LYS A 154 -15.96 5.07 2.76
C LYS A 154 -14.61 5.64 3.21
N MET A 155 -13.51 5.08 2.70
CA MET A 155 -12.18 5.60 3.00
C MET A 155 -11.96 7.00 2.40
N ALA A 156 -12.36 7.20 1.14
CA ALA A 156 -12.29 8.50 0.47
C ALA A 156 -13.18 9.57 1.14
N ALA A 157 -14.34 9.17 1.68
CA ALA A 157 -15.25 10.04 2.42
C ALA A 157 -14.80 10.34 3.86
N GLY A 158 -13.72 9.71 4.36
CA GLY A 158 -13.26 9.85 5.74
C GLY A 158 -14.13 9.11 6.78
N GLU A 159 -15.07 8.26 6.35
CA GLU A 159 -15.86 7.42 7.23
C GLU A 159 -15.01 6.31 7.88
N LEU A 160 -13.96 5.86 7.17
CA LEU A 160 -12.96 4.93 7.70
C LEU A 160 -11.66 5.67 7.99
N LEU A 161 -11.04 5.34 9.12
CA LEU A 161 -9.69 5.79 9.48
C LEU A 161 -8.62 4.90 8.90
N GLY A 162 -8.87 3.59 8.86
CA GLY A 162 -7.83 2.66 8.47
C GLY A 162 -8.30 1.42 7.74
N LEU A 163 -7.40 0.92 6.92
CA LEU A 163 -7.56 -0.35 6.22
C LEU A 163 -6.44 -1.31 6.60
N VAL A 164 -6.81 -2.56 6.89
CA VAL A 164 -5.85 -3.66 6.98
C VAL A 164 -5.95 -4.48 5.71
N SER A 165 -4.91 -4.52 4.90
CA SER A 165 -4.94 -5.10 3.56
C SER A 165 -3.80 -6.07 3.30
N THR A 166 -3.96 -6.92 2.31
CA THR A 166 -2.85 -7.58 1.64
C THR A 166 -2.24 -6.62 0.59
N ASN A 167 -1.36 -7.12 -0.27
CA ASN A 167 -0.87 -6.37 -1.44
C ASN A 167 -1.97 -5.91 -2.43
N ALA A 168 -3.24 -6.23 -2.17
CA ALA A 168 -4.36 -5.81 -3.03
C ALA A 168 -4.51 -4.27 -3.14
N LEU A 169 -4.05 -3.52 -2.13
CA LEU A 169 -4.00 -2.05 -2.14
C LEU A 169 -2.62 -1.48 -2.50
N GLU A 170 -1.69 -2.31 -2.94
CA GLU A 170 -0.36 -1.88 -3.36
C GLU A 170 -0.40 -1.05 -4.64
N LEU A 171 -1.31 -1.36 -5.56
CA LEU A 171 -1.40 -0.76 -6.90
C LEU A 171 -2.77 -0.16 -7.20
N GLY A 172 -2.76 0.96 -7.90
CA GLY A 172 -3.83 1.40 -8.81
C GLY A 172 -5.14 1.90 -8.22
N ILE A 173 -5.29 2.00 -6.89
CA ILE A 173 -6.55 2.45 -6.28
C ILE A 173 -6.31 3.78 -5.55
N ASP A 174 -7.13 4.75 -5.87
CA ASP A 174 -7.19 6.00 -5.11
C ASP A 174 -8.12 5.82 -3.91
N ILE A 175 -7.53 5.87 -2.73
CA ILE A 175 -8.22 5.71 -1.44
C ILE A 175 -8.19 6.98 -0.59
N GLY A 176 -7.91 8.11 -1.23
CA GLY A 176 -7.84 9.40 -0.57
C GLY A 176 -6.51 9.67 0.15
N LYS A 177 -6.53 10.63 1.06
CA LYS A 177 -5.34 11.04 1.82
C LYS A 177 -5.01 10.02 2.89
N LEU A 178 -3.73 9.64 2.96
CA LEU A 178 -3.20 8.75 3.97
C LEU A 178 -2.03 9.43 4.68
N ASP A 179 -2.08 9.40 6.00
CA ASP A 179 -1.03 9.95 6.86
C ASP A 179 0.07 8.91 7.11
N SER A 180 -0.31 7.65 7.23
CA SER A 180 0.62 6.58 7.59
C SER A 180 0.42 5.29 6.80
N THR A 181 1.52 4.54 6.63
CA THR A 181 1.49 3.15 6.20
C THR A 181 2.22 2.26 7.19
N VAL A 182 1.62 1.14 7.56
CA VAL A 182 2.20 0.12 8.43
C VAL A 182 2.50 -1.11 7.61
N ILE A 183 3.78 -1.46 7.44
CA ILE A 183 4.20 -2.64 6.67
C ILE A 183 4.57 -3.75 7.66
N VAL A 184 3.75 -4.82 7.71
CA VAL A 184 3.89 -5.91 8.69
C VAL A 184 4.86 -6.96 8.17
N GLY A 185 6.14 -6.74 8.45
CA GLY A 185 7.27 -7.50 7.92
C GLY A 185 7.59 -7.14 6.47
N TYR A 186 8.74 -7.59 6.00
CA TYR A 186 9.22 -7.25 4.65
C TYR A 186 8.30 -7.81 3.56
N PRO A 187 7.86 -7.00 2.58
CA PRO A 187 6.85 -7.40 1.57
C PRO A 187 7.39 -8.30 0.45
N GLY A 188 8.65 -8.75 0.53
CA GLY A 188 9.25 -9.69 -0.40
C GLY A 188 10.09 -9.04 -1.51
N THR A 189 9.74 -7.85 -1.98
CA THR A 189 10.49 -7.12 -3.00
C THR A 189 10.69 -5.65 -2.63
N ARG A 190 11.75 -5.03 -3.19
CA ARG A 190 11.96 -3.58 -3.05
C ARG A 190 10.83 -2.79 -3.69
N ALA A 191 10.33 -3.26 -4.84
CA ALA A 191 9.22 -2.61 -5.54
C ALA A 191 7.95 -2.56 -4.67
N SER A 192 7.55 -3.70 -4.06
CA SER A 192 6.42 -3.74 -3.13
C SER A 192 6.63 -2.83 -1.93
N PHE A 193 7.86 -2.79 -1.36
CA PHE A 193 8.16 -1.88 -0.26
C PHE A 193 7.92 -0.41 -0.65
N TRP A 194 8.44 0.03 -1.78
CA TRP A 194 8.25 1.39 -2.26
C TRP A 194 6.81 1.69 -2.64
N GLN A 195 6.09 0.74 -3.22
CA GLN A 195 4.68 0.89 -3.58
C GLN A 195 3.79 1.01 -2.34
N GLN A 196 4.05 0.20 -1.31
CA GLN A 196 3.32 0.23 -0.04
C GLN A 196 3.65 1.50 0.75
N SER A 197 4.92 1.82 0.95
CA SER A 197 5.35 3.03 1.67
C SER A 197 4.95 4.32 0.95
N GLY A 198 4.92 4.29 -0.37
CA GLY A 198 4.49 5.40 -1.22
C GLY A 198 2.98 5.69 -1.17
N ARG A 199 2.18 4.91 -0.43
CA ARG A 199 0.75 5.19 -0.25
C ARG A 199 0.49 6.36 0.68
N ALA A 200 1.31 6.57 1.71
CA ALA A 200 1.21 7.72 2.60
C ALA A 200 1.96 8.95 2.05
N GLY A 201 1.57 10.13 2.52
CA GLY A 201 2.25 11.38 2.22
C GLY A 201 2.17 11.81 0.77
N ARG A 202 1.03 11.60 0.10
CA ARG A 202 0.80 12.07 -1.28
C ARG A 202 0.18 13.45 -1.39
N SER A 203 -0.39 13.98 -0.30
CA SER A 203 -0.99 15.29 -0.28
C SER A 203 -0.15 16.26 0.56
N ARG A 204 0.11 17.47 0.06
CA ARG A 204 0.51 18.58 0.91
C ARG A 204 -0.57 18.74 1.98
N GLY A 205 -0.18 18.70 3.25
CA GLY A 205 -1.01 19.25 4.29
C GLY A 205 -1.40 20.66 3.84
N SER A 206 -2.69 20.93 3.73
CA SER A 206 -3.16 22.31 3.70
C SER A 206 -2.69 22.91 5.01
N GLY A 207 -1.59 23.66 4.97
CA GLY A 207 -1.22 24.55 6.07
C GLY A 207 -2.42 25.43 6.30
N GLY A 208 -3.20 25.10 7.33
CA GLY A 208 -4.22 25.98 7.85
C GLY A 208 -3.50 27.18 8.43
N HIS A 209 -3.88 28.33 7.95
CA HIS A 209 -3.68 29.59 8.65
C HIS A 209 -4.51 29.61 9.92
#